data_f22e8403f9bc5a2c7f61599649b29d5e
#
_entry.id   f22e8403f9bc5a2c7f61599649b29d5e
#
_cell.length_a   1.000
_cell.length_b   1.000
_cell.length_c   1.000
_cell.angle_alpha   90.00
_cell.angle_beta   90.00
_cell.angle_gamma   90.00
#
_symmetry.space_group_name_H-M   'P 1'
#
loop_
_entity.id
_entity.type
_entity.pdbx_description
1 polymer ?
#
loop_
_entity_poly.entity_id
_entity_poly.type
_entity_poly.pdbx_seq_one_letter_code
_entity_poly.pdbx_strand_id
1 'polypeptide(L)'
;VERMIKQYIDADRWPHLVAPLDAHFQGRRAEEASSRLEALANEYNLSLTGTTTPFLTVHDGEFFDRIVAHGWLGVAESYMLGQWDAEPLPEVLEILLQQPLEGRLGNFLARKRKHDRFGSPLPGEVPDGLVELYAGETRATGAALFKSAARTTATERVAVPLSPGSKKTTDITLDLTYFGEPDDVDRQDLDDAQLRRIESMLDEAGVGPGDRVLELTSSGGTLAIQAARRGASVDLLTSDEEHADTIAARVRSAGVGGAVRIEKIVGSIPSPRQWSGQYDVIFSIERMETLGRGGIPHFLRAIDRMLARGGVAVVQSVVSTLTARATAMESLDVMRAYVWPALDYPPVEAVRIATLSSTKLNLCLLYTSPS
;
A
#
# COMPACT_ATOMS: atom_id res chain seq x y z
N VAL A 1 23.58 -20.86 16.54
CA VAL A 1 22.27 -20.75 15.83
C VAL A 1 22.42 -19.89 14.59
N GLU A 2 23.13 -18.79 14.64
CA GLU A 2 23.27 -17.80 13.58
C GLU A 2 23.94 -18.30 12.28
N ARG A 3 25.07 -19.01 12.39
CA ARG A 3 25.68 -19.63 11.21
C ARG A 3 24.76 -20.62 10.50
N MET A 4 23.81 -21.22 11.23
CA MET A 4 22.85 -22.16 10.66
C MET A 4 21.76 -21.49 9.84
N ILE A 5 21.28 -20.30 10.23
CA ILE A 5 20.17 -19.62 9.51
C ILE A 5 20.68 -19.07 8.17
N LYS A 6 21.83 -18.39 8.14
CA LYS A 6 22.41 -17.86 6.90
C LYS A 6 22.66 -18.94 5.80
N GLN A 7 22.96 -20.16 6.18
CA GLN A 7 23.18 -21.25 5.21
C GLN A 7 21.90 -21.78 4.56
N TYR A 8 20.71 -21.49 5.12
CA TYR A 8 19.41 -21.85 4.55
C TYR A 8 18.80 -20.75 3.68
N ILE A 9 19.43 -19.57 3.64
CA ILE A 9 18.97 -18.47 2.80
C ILE A 9 19.53 -18.63 1.41
N ASP A 10 18.66 -18.64 0.41
CA ASP A 10 19.04 -18.61 -1.01
C ASP A 10 19.72 -17.26 -1.31
N ALA A 11 21.04 -17.30 -1.47
CA ALA A 11 21.85 -16.11 -1.71
C ALA A 11 21.59 -15.45 -3.07
N ASP A 12 21.15 -16.24 -4.07
CA ASP A 12 20.82 -15.72 -5.39
C ASP A 12 19.49 -14.97 -5.35
N ARG A 13 18.54 -15.47 -4.57
CA ARG A 13 17.23 -14.83 -4.38
C ARG A 13 17.29 -13.66 -3.40
N TRP A 14 18.09 -13.76 -2.35
CA TRP A 14 18.18 -12.78 -1.25
C TRP A 14 19.61 -12.30 -0.97
N PRO A 15 20.30 -11.76 -1.98
CA PRO A 15 21.73 -11.41 -1.86
C PRO A 15 22.00 -10.40 -0.73
N HIS A 16 21.07 -9.50 -0.45
CA HIS A 16 21.23 -8.48 0.58
C HIS A 16 21.22 -9.03 2.01
N LEU A 17 20.55 -10.16 2.25
CA LEU A 17 20.54 -10.80 3.57
C LEU A 17 21.89 -11.46 3.91
N VAL A 18 22.55 -12.03 2.90
CA VAL A 18 23.79 -12.78 3.08
C VAL A 18 25.05 -11.95 2.85
N ALA A 19 24.94 -10.79 2.21
CA ALA A 19 26.07 -9.91 1.95
C ALA A 19 26.71 -9.44 3.27
N PRO A 20 28.07 -9.41 3.33
CA PRO A 20 28.78 -8.84 4.47
C PRO A 20 28.42 -7.35 4.62
N LEU A 21 28.29 -6.90 5.86
CA LEU A 21 28.13 -5.47 6.15
C LEU A 21 29.46 -4.75 5.94
N ASP A 22 29.39 -3.53 5.40
CA ASP A 22 30.57 -2.67 5.27
C ASP A 22 31.18 -2.37 6.64
N ALA A 23 32.50 -2.55 6.78
CA ALA A 23 33.24 -2.32 8.02
C ALA A 23 33.13 -0.87 8.58
N HIS A 24 32.66 0.08 7.75
CA HIS A 24 32.46 1.48 8.17
C HIS A 24 31.30 1.67 9.16
N PHE A 25 30.48 0.65 9.40
CA PHE A 25 29.30 0.72 10.27
C PHE A 25 29.52 0.09 11.63
N GLN A 26 30.63 -0.65 11.80
CA GLN A 26 30.97 -1.31 13.05
C GLN A 26 31.53 -0.32 14.09
N GLY A 27 31.40 -0.63 15.37
CA GLY A 27 31.99 0.09 16.45
C GLY A 27 31.09 1.16 17.07
N ARG A 28 31.61 2.39 17.31
CA ARG A 28 30.94 3.42 18.12
C ARG A 28 29.45 3.68 17.77
N ARG A 29 29.06 3.56 16.51
CA ARG A 29 27.67 3.77 16.12
C ARG A 29 26.77 2.62 16.53
N ALA A 30 27.29 1.39 16.48
CA ALA A 30 26.55 0.22 16.97
C ALA A 30 26.37 0.32 18.50
N GLU A 31 27.40 0.80 19.24
CA GLU A 31 27.29 1.09 20.67
C GLU A 31 26.26 2.19 20.96
N GLU A 32 26.19 3.23 20.14
CA GLU A 32 25.16 4.27 20.26
C GLU A 32 23.75 3.72 20.00
N ALA A 33 23.59 2.81 19.02
CA ALA A 33 22.31 2.14 18.74
C ALA A 33 21.90 1.22 19.90
N SER A 34 22.83 0.46 20.47
CA SER A 34 22.60 -0.35 21.67
C SER A 34 22.15 0.51 22.86
N SER A 35 22.84 1.61 23.13
CA SER A 35 22.50 2.52 24.23
C SER A 35 21.10 3.15 24.04
N ARG A 36 20.69 3.40 22.80
CA ARG A 36 19.34 3.89 22.51
C ARG A 36 18.27 2.82 22.70
N LEU A 37 18.57 1.59 22.33
CA LEU A 37 17.67 0.47 22.62
C LEU A 37 17.49 0.30 24.14
N GLU A 38 18.56 0.39 24.93
CA GLU A 38 18.51 0.33 26.39
C GLU A 38 17.67 1.48 26.98
N ALA A 39 17.83 2.70 26.46
CA ALA A 39 17.04 3.84 26.90
C ALA A 39 15.55 3.65 26.58
N LEU A 40 15.25 3.18 25.37
CA LEU A 40 13.88 2.88 24.95
C LEU A 40 13.26 1.75 25.80
N ALA A 41 14.03 0.70 26.06
CA ALA A 41 13.59 -0.41 26.89
C ALA A 41 13.23 0.04 28.32
N ASN A 42 14.03 0.93 28.90
CA ASN A 42 13.74 1.52 30.22
C ASN A 42 12.50 2.42 30.19
N GLU A 43 12.31 3.20 29.13
CA GLU A 43 11.16 4.11 28.99
C GLU A 43 9.84 3.35 28.87
N TYR A 44 9.84 2.24 28.14
CA TYR A 44 8.62 1.44 27.84
C TYR A 44 8.52 0.13 28.62
N ASN A 45 9.36 -0.09 29.63
CA ASN A 45 9.40 -1.34 30.41
C ASN A 45 9.60 -2.60 29.57
N LEU A 46 10.38 -2.50 28.49
CA LEU A 46 10.75 -3.62 27.63
C LEU A 46 11.91 -4.41 28.25
N SER A 47 11.74 -5.70 28.47
CA SER A 47 12.80 -6.55 28.99
C SER A 47 13.81 -6.89 27.89
N LEU A 48 15.11 -6.64 28.14
CA LEU A 48 16.20 -7.06 27.24
C LEU A 48 16.80 -8.42 27.61
N THR A 49 16.27 -9.07 28.64
CA THR A 49 16.77 -10.36 29.14
C THR A 49 15.84 -11.54 28.89
N GLY A 50 14.66 -11.29 28.29
CA GLY A 50 13.67 -12.32 28.02
C GLY A 50 12.96 -12.90 29.26
N THR A 51 13.04 -12.20 30.40
CA THR A 51 12.49 -12.70 31.67
C THR A 51 11.07 -12.27 31.95
N THR A 52 10.61 -11.21 31.34
CA THR A 52 9.25 -10.63 31.49
C THR A 52 8.79 -10.07 30.16
N THR A 53 7.51 -10.21 29.85
CA THR A 53 6.88 -9.65 28.62
C THR A 53 6.44 -8.20 28.86
N PRO A 54 6.59 -7.30 27.87
CA PRO A 54 7.18 -7.56 26.56
C PRO A 54 8.70 -7.70 26.66
N PHE A 55 9.31 -8.54 25.81
CA PHE A 55 10.77 -8.66 25.76
C PHE A 55 11.32 -8.61 24.33
N LEU A 56 12.57 -8.17 24.24
CA LEU A 56 13.43 -8.27 23.07
C LEU A 56 14.77 -8.85 23.51
N THR A 57 15.20 -9.93 22.89
CA THR A 57 16.50 -10.55 23.18
C THR A 57 17.37 -10.47 21.94
N VAL A 58 18.56 -9.86 22.09
CA VAL A 58 19.56 -9.82 21.01
C VAL A 58 20.49 -11.03 21.15
N HIS A 59 20.52 -11.86 20.10
CA HIS A 59 21.34 -13.07 20.05
C HIS A 59 22.69 -12.82 19.39
N ASP A 60 22.77 -11.78 18.54
CA ASP A 60 23.97 -11.40 17.81
C ASP A 60 24.12 -9.90 17.69
N GLY A 61 25.33 -9.41 18.01
CA GLY A 61 25.68 -7.99 17.94
C GLY A 61 25.63 -7.41 16.52
N GLU A 62 25.70 -8.21 15.46
CA GLU A 62 25.53 -7.75 14.07
C GLU A 62 24.15 -7.06 13.85
N PHE A 63 23.18 -7.33 14.71
CA PHE A 63 21.92 -6.60 14.79
C PHE A 63 22.11 -5.08 14.80
N PHE A 64 22.98 -4.58 15.67
CA PHE A 64 23.23 -3.14 15.77
C PHE A 64 23.96 -2.59 14.55
N ASP A 65 24.86 -3.38 13.95
CA ASP A 65 25.55 -3.00 12.73
C ASP A 65 24.56 -2.87 11.56
N ARG A 66 23.56 -3.78 11.48
CA ARG A 66 22.50 -3.73 10.48
C ARG A 66 21.58 -2.52 10.67
N ILE A 67 21.22 -2.19 11.91
CA ILE A 67 20.45 -0.97 12.21
C ILE A 67 21.21 0.26 11.72
N VAL A 68 22.49 0.38 12.03
CA VAL A 68 23.30 1.52 11.60
C VAL A 68 23.45 1.60 10.08
N ALA A 69 23.57 0.44 9.41
CA ALA A 69 23.70 0.37 7.96
C ALA A 69 22.39 0.65 7.22
N HIS A 70 21.28 0.13 7.72
CA HIS A 70 20.03 0.01 6.95
C HIS A 70 18.80 0.58 7.66
N GLY A 71 18.97 1.13 8.88
CA GLY A 71 17.84 1.69 9.66
C GLY A 71 16.79 0.63 9.97
N TRP A 72 15.53 0.99 9.78
CA TRP A 72 14.40 0.09 10.04
C TRP A 72 14.45 -1.22 9.20
N LEU A 73 14.94 -1.14 7.98
CA LEU A 73 15.16 -2.34 7.16
C LEU A 73 16.17 -3.28 7.83
N GLY A 74 17.21 -2.74 8.46
CA GLY A 74 18.18 -3.53 9.23
C GLY A 74 17.56 -4.24 10.43
N VAL A 75 16.59 -3.62 11.10
CA VAL A 75 15.80 -4.26 12.18
C VAL A 75 15.05 -5.48 11.65
N ALA A 76 14.37 -5.35 10.52
CA ALA A 76 13.61 -6.44 9.91
C ALA A 76 14.52 -7.55 9.35
N GLU A 77 15.58 -7.18 8.65
CA GLU A 77 16.54 -8.15 8.10
C GLU A 77 17.24 -8.96 9.20
N SER A 78 17.61 -8.32 10.30
CA SER A 78 18.21 -9.02 11.44
C SER A 78 17.23 -9.96 12.14
N TYR A 79 15.93 -9.63 12.17
CA TYR A 79 14.88 -10.56 12.62
C TYR A 79 14.79 -11.80 11.72
N MET A 80 14.73 -11.59 10.40
CA MET A 80 14.72 -12.71 9.44
C MET A 80 15.97 -13.59 9.54
N LEU A 81 17.09 -13.03 9.99
CA LEU A 81 18.32 -13.76 10.24
C LEU A 81 18.39 -14.42 11.61
N GLY A 82 17.40 -14.22 12.48
CA GLY A 82 17.39 -14.74 13.85
C GLY A 82 18.40 -14.08 14.77
N GLN A 83 18.82 -12.85 14.46
CA GLN A 83 19.79 -12.10 15.28
C GLN A 83 19.16 -11.49 16.53
N TRP A 84 17.85 -11.39 16.56
CA TRP A 84 17.06 -11.01 17.74
C TRP A 84 15.70 -11.67 17.70
N ASP A 85 15.03 -11.69 18.86
CA ASP A 85 13.72 -12.27 19.07
C ASP A 85 12.90 -11.40 20.03
N ALA A 86 11.57 -11.47 19.95
CA ALA A 86 10.70 -10.64 20.75
C ALA A 86 9.32 -11.27 20.96
N GLU A 87 8.73 -11.01 22.14
CA GLU A 87 7.37 -11.46 22.46
C GLU A 87 6.67 -10.46 23.40
N PRO A 88 5.42 -10.04 23.09
CA PRO A 88 4.75 -10.22 21.79
C PRO A 88 5.35 -9.30 20.71
N LEU A 89 5.64 -9.84 19.54
CA LEU A 89 6.32 -9.10 18.46
C LEU A 89 5.63 -7.78 18.08
N PRO A 90 4.29 -7.69 17.90
CA PRO A 90 3.63 -6.44 17.54
C PRO A 90 3.89 -5.31 18.54
N GLU A 91 3.76 -5.58 19.84
CA GLU A 91 3.99 -4.60 20.91
C GLU A 91 5.44 -4.11 20.93
N VAL A 92 6.40 -5.03 20.75
CA VAL A 92 7.81 -4.67 20.69
C VAL A 92 8.11 -3.82 19.45
N LEU A 93 7.52 -4.12 18.30
CA LEU A 93 7.64 -3.30 17.09
C LEU A 93 7.08 -1.88 17.29
N GLU A 94 5.94 -1.74 17.97
CA GLU A 94 5.39 -0.42 18.33
C GLU A 94 6.36 0.38 19.20
N ILE A 95 7.00 -0.26 20.17
CA ILE A 95 8.04 0.38 21.01
C ILE A 95 9.22 0.83 20.15
N LEU A 96 9.74 -0.05 19.29
CA LEU A 96 10.87 0.27 18.42
C LEU A 96 10.58 1.42 17.44
N LEU A 97 9.31 1.58 17.03
CA LEU A 97 8.88 2.66 16.15
C LEU A 97 8.79 4.04 16.83
N GLN A 98 8.93 4.13 18.17
CA GLN A 98 8.81 5.41 18.87
C GLN A 98 9.94 6.38 18.49
N GLN A 99 11.15 5.87 18.23
CA GLN A 99 12.27 6.69 17.81
C GLN A 99 13.31 5.88 17.00
N PRO A 100 14.05 6.55 16.08
CA PRO A 100 15.06 5.88 15.28
C PRO A 100 16.26 5.42 16.14
N LEU A 101 16.59 4.14 16.08
CA LEU A 101 17.71 3.57 16.82
C LEU A 101 19.06 3.98 16.23
N GLU A 102 19.16 4.17 14.91
CA GLU A 102 20.39 4.60 14.21
C GLU A 102 20.77 6.07 14.45
N GLY A 103 19.88 6.84 15.06
CA GLY A 103 20.08 8.28 15.31
C GLY A 103 19.92 9.16 14.08
N ARG A 104 19.92 10.49 14.29
CA ARG A 104 19.64 11.47 13.21
C ARG A 104 20.64 11.42 12.06
N LEU A 105 21.93 11.28 12.36
CA LEU A 105 22.96 11.23 11.33
C LEU A 105 22.99 9.89 10.62
N GLY A 106 22.81 8.79 11.36
CA GLY A 106 22.68 7.44 10.82
C GLY A 106 21.50 7.34 9.84
N ASN A 107 20.36 7.87 10.24
CA ASN A 107 19.15 7.93 9.40
C ASN A 107 19.39 8.67 8.07
N PHE A 108 20.06 9.83 8.10
CA PHE A 108 20.39 10.58 6.88
C PHE A 108 21.28 9.77 5.92
N LEU A 109 22.30 9.09 6.44
CA LEU A 109 23.22 8.27 5.66
C LEU A 109 22.54 6.99 5.14
N ALA A 110 21.71 6.36 5.96
CA ALA A 110 20.90 5.20 5.55
C ALA A 110 19.94 5.57 4.41
N ARG A 111 19.24 6.70 4.50
CA ARG A 111 18.34 7.19 3.43
C ARG A 111 19.05 7.39 2.09
N LYS A 112 20.27 7.94 2.10
CA LYS A 112 21.03 8.14 0.87
C LYS A 112 21.40 6.82 0.18
N ARG A 113 21.69 5.77 0.96
CA ARG A 113 22.06 4.44 0.46
C ARG A 113 20.87 3.59 0.04
N LYS A 114 19.72 3.79 0.67
CA LYS A 114 18.47 3.11 0.31
C LYS A 114 18.13 3.31 -1.17
N HIS A 115 18.37 4.52 -1.70
CA HIS A 115 18.10 4.83 -3.11
C HIS A 115 18.94 3.98 -4.07
N ASP A 116 20.18 3.67 -3.70
CA ASP A 116 21.08 2.86 -4.52
C ASP A 116 20.76 1.35 -4.39
N ARG A 117 20.17 0.93 -3.27
CA ARG A 117 19.89 -0.47 -2.94
C ARG A 117 18.62 -1.01 -3.61
N PHE A 118 17.58 -0.19 -3.72
CA PHE A 118 16.30 -0.63 -4.30
C PHE A 118 16.21 -0.43 -5.81
N GLY A 119 17.23 0.16 -6.43
CA GLY A 119 17.20 0.49 -7.85
C GLY A 119 16.13 1.53 -8.19
N SER A 120 15.85 1.71 -9.47
CA SER A 120 14.67 2.47 -9.89
C SER A 120 13.43 1.68 -9.53
N PRO A 121 12.50 2.24 -8.72
CA PRO A 121 11.30 1.54 -8.37
C PRO A 121 10.49 1.26 -9.64
N LEU A 122 10.35 -0.01 -9.97
CA LEU A 122 9.45 -0.44 -11.04
C LEU A 122 8.06 -0.61 -10.44
N PRO A 123 7.04 0.06 -11.00
CA PRO A 123 5.67 -0.15 -10.59
C PRO A 123 5.31 -1.63 -10.80
N GLY A 124 4.88 -2.27 -9.73
CA GLY A 124 4.41 -3.66 -9.78
C GLY A 124 2.89 -3.75 -9.85
N GLU A 125 2.37 -4.87 -10.26
CA GLU A 125 0.98 -5.26 -10.06
C GLU A 125 0.81 -5.96 -8.70
N VAL A 126 -0.43 -6.22 -8.32
CA VAL A 126 -0.72 -7.02 -7.12
C VAL A 126 -0.03 -8.38 -7.27
N PRO A 127 0.77 -8.83 -6.29
CA PRO A 127 1.37 -10.15 -6.33
C PRO A 127 0.30 -11.24 -6.47
N ASP A 128 0.56 -12.27 -7.27
CA ASP A 128 -0.41 -13.33 -7.58
C ASP A 128 -1.05 -13.96 -6.34
N GLY A 129 -0.26 -14.17 -5.28
CA GLY A 129 -0.75 -14.69 -4.01
C GLY A 129 -1.75 -13.78 -3.27
N LEU A 130 -1.87 -12.50 -3.69
CA LEU A 130 -2.84 -11.54 -3.14
C LEU A 130 -4.05 -11.32 -4.06
N VAL A 131 -4.04 -11.86 -5.28
CA VAL A 131 -5.14 -11.69 -6.23
C VAL A 131 -6.45 -12.21 -5.66
N GLU A 132 -6.43 -13.39 -5.05
CA GLU A 132 -7.62 -13.98 -4.41
C GLU A 132 -8.14 -13.08 -3.29
N LEU A 133 -7.25 -12.50 -2.50
CA LEU A 133 -7.59 -11.60 -1.42
C LEU A 133 -8.26 -10.32 -1.94
N TYR A 134 -7.70 -9.69 -2.96
CA TYR A 134 -8.28 -8.50 -3.58
C TYR A 134 -9.56 -8.80 -4.36
N ALA A 135 -9.69 -10.00 -4.82
CA ALA A 135 -10.90 -10.47 -5.47
C ALA A 135 -12.05 -10.75 -4.51
N GLY A 136 -11.79 -10.76 -3.21
CA GLY A 136 -12.76 -11.14 -2.19
C GLY A 136 -13.06 -12.64 -2.18
N GLU A 137 -12.12 -13.46 -2.65
CA GLU A 137 -12.23 -14.91 -2.56
C GLU A 137 -11.33 -15.44 -1.45
N THR A 138 -11.78 -15.32 -0.24
CA THR A 138 -11.24 -16.18 0.82
C THR A 138 -12.01 -17.48 0.81
N ARG A 139 -11.36 -18.58 1.06
CA ARG A 139 -12.02 -19.89 1.24
C ARG A 139 -12.68 -20.00 2.62
N ALA A 140 -13.03 -18.87 3.19
CA ALA A 140 -13.65 -18.81 4.50
C ALA A 140 -15.10 -19.32 4.42
N THR A 141 -15.43 -20.10 5.35
CA THR A 141 -16.71 -20.80 5.53
C THR A 141 -17.84 -19.86 5.95
N GLY A 142 -18.18 -18.86 5.13
CA GLY A 142 -19.47 -18.18 5.21
C GLY A 142 -19.84 -17.39 6.47
N ALA A 143 -18.88 -17.09 7.35
CA ALA A 143 -19.13 -16.25 8.53
C ALA A 143 -18.64 -14.81 8.26
N ALA A 144 -19.50 -13.82 8.51
CA ALA A 144 -19.19 -12.41 8.24
C ALA A 144 -18.07 -11.87 9.15
N LEU A 145 -16.94 -11.36 8.57
CA LEU A 145 -15.82 -10.75 9.31
C LEU A 145 -16.19 -9.40 9.93
N PHE A 146 -17.01 -8.63 9.25
CA PHE A 146 -17.42 -7.32 9.71
C PHE A 146 -18.95 -7.23 9.75
N LYS A 147 -19.51 -7.31 10.92
CA LYS A 147 -20.90 -6.88 11.09
C LYS A 147 -20.95 -5.38 10.83
N SER A 148 -21.92 -4.94 10.05
CA SER A 148 -22.05 -3.55 9.63
C SER A 148 -21.99 -2.59 10.81
N ALA A 149 -20.96 -1.79 10.85
CA ALA A 149 -20.89 -0.65 11.75
C ALA A 149 -21.85 0.46 11.30
N ALA A 150 -22.39 1.21 12.26
CA ALA A 150 -23.23 2.37 11.94
C ALA A 150 -22.40 3.39 11.15
N ARG A 151 -22.90 3.77 9.98
CA ARG A 151 -22.30 4.82 9.17
C ARG A 151 -22.55 6.18 9.84
N THR A 152 -21.47 6.87 10.21
CA THR A 152 -21.56 8.28 10.61
C THR A 152 -21.29 9.14 9.39
N THR A 153 -22.16 10.11 9.12
CA THR A 153 -21.94 11.08 8.04
C THR A 153 -21.46 12.39 8.63
N ALA A 154 -20.23 12.76 8.34
CA ALA A 154 -19.69 14.09 8.61
C ALA A 154 -19.05 14.60 7.33
N THR A 155 -19.40 15.83 6.93
CA THR A 155 -18.76 16.46 5.76
C THR A 155 -18.10 17.76 6.21
N GLU A 156 -16.89 18.00 5.75
CA GLU A 156 -16.17 19.25 5.95
C GLU A 156 -15.86 19.90 4.60
N ARG A 157 -16.07 21.22 4.50
CA ARG A 157 -15.65 22.00 3.35
C ARG A 157 -14.27 22.58 3.60
N VAL A 158 -13.34 22.25 2.72
CA VAL A 158 -11.97 22.74 2.81
C VAL A 158 -11.65 23.59 1.59
N ALA A 159 -11.22 24.82 1.83
CA ALA A 159 -10.75 25.71 0.76
C ALA A 159 -9.38 25.29 0.28
N VAL A 160 -9.26 25.05 -1.00
CA VAL A 160 -8.12 24.43 -1.64
C VAL A 160 -7.52 25.39 -2.68
N PRO A 161 -6.20 25.65 -2.69
CA PRO A 161 -5.57 26.44 -3.74
C PRO A 161 -5.81 25.85 -5.12
N LEU A 162 -6.17 26.65 -6.11
CA LEU A 162 -6.41 26.24 -7.49
C LEU A 162 -5.14 25.71 -8.19
N SER A 163 -3.97 26.09 -7.69
CA SER A 163 -2.66 25.60 -8.14
C SER A 163 -1.63 25.83 -7.04
N PRO A 164 -0.48 25.12 -7.05
CA PRO A 164 0.58 25.35 -6.09
C PRO A 164 1.00 26.83 -6.03
N GLY A 165 0.91 27.43 -4.82
CA GLY A 165 1.22 28.84 -4.60
C GLY A 165 0.13 29.84 -5.00
N SER A 166 -1.02 29.40 -5.53
CA SER A 166 -2.17 30.27 -5.85
C SER A 166 -2.82 30.79 -4.57
N LYS A 167 -3.14 32.10 -4.57
CA LYS A 167 -4.02 32.69 -3.53
C LYS A 167 -5.50 32.47 -3.81
N LYS A 168 -5.85 32.01 -5.03
CA LYS A 168 -7.23 31.66 -5.35
C LYS A 168 -7.49 30.23 -4.88
N THR A 169 -8.60 30.05 -4.19
CA THR A 169 -9.04 28.78 -3.65
C THR A 169 -10.36 28.34 -4.29
N THR A 170 -10.61 27.04 -4.29
CA THR A 170 -11.92 26.45 -4.52
C THR A 170 -12.29 25.60 -3.33
N ASP A 171 -13.57 25.47 -3.04
CA ASP A 171 -14.00 24.60 -1.96
C ASP A 171 -14.16 23.18 -2.48
N ILE A 172 -13.61 22.23 -1.74
CA ILE A 172 -13.90 20.81 -1.89
C ILE A 172 -14.66 20.31 -0.66
N THR A 173 -15.55 19.38 -0.86
CA THR A 173 -16.23 18.71 0.25
C THR A 173 -15.42 17.47 0.61
N LEU A 174 -14.96 17.42 1.85
CA LEU A 174 -14.41 16.21 2.45
C LEU A 174 -15.56 15.46 3.09
N ASP A 175 -15.79 14.23 2.68
CA ASP A 175 -16.65 13.31 3.40
C ASP A 175 -15.79 12.58 4.44
N LEU A 176 -16.05 12.90 5.71
CA LEU A 176 -15.41 12.28 6.87
C LEU A 176 -16.31 11.16 7.42
N THR A 177 -16.99 10.44 6.55
CA THR A 177 -17.83 9.34 6.98
C THR A 177 -16.95 8.24 7.57
N TYR A 178 -17.18 7.96 8.83
CA TYR A 178 -16.56 6.83 9.52
C TYR A 178 -17.58 5.71 9.61
N PHE A 179 -17.14 4.52 9.30
CA PHE A 179 -17.80 3.34 9.81
C PHE A 179 -17.21 3.08 11.20
N GLY A 180 -18.03 2.87 12.21
CA GLY A 180 -17.53 2.54 13.54
C GLY A 180 -16.74 1.23 13.51
N GLU A 181 -15.96 0.98 14.55
CA GLU A 181 -15.34 -0.34 14.70
C GLU A 181 -16.41 -1.43 14.73
N PRO A 182 -16.21 -2.57 14.07
CA PRO A 182 -17.14 -3.67 14.14
C PRO A 182 -17.17 -4.23 15.57
N ASP A 183 -18.38 -4.48 16.07
CA ASP A 183 -18.62 -5.00 17.44
C ASP A 183 -17.98 -6.39 17.67
N ASP A 184 -17.72 -7.12 16.58
CA ASP A 184 -17.16 -8.46 16.61
C ASP A 184 -16.34 -8.69 15.35
N VAL A 185 -15.02 -8.82 15.50
CA VAL A 185 -14.09 -9.03 14.36
C VAL A 185 -13.81 -10.51 14.23
N ASP A 186 -14.55 -11.19 13.38
CA ASP A 186 -14.17 -12.52 12.90
C ASP A 186 -13.40 -12.37 11.58
N ARG A 187 -12.12 -12.76 11.55
CA ARG A 187 -11.25 -12.68 10.37
C ARG A 187 -11.70 -13.55 9.18
N GLN A 188 -12.88 -14.11 9.22
CA GLN A 188 -13.43 -14.96 8.17
C GLN A 188 -14.34 -14.22 7.16
N ASP A 189 -14.60 -12.90 7.33
CA ASP A 189 -15.54 -12.11 6.52
C ASP A 189 -14.87 -11.17 5.52
N LEU A 190 -13.65 -11.47 5.10
CA LEU A 190 -12.92 -10.61 4.17
C LEU A 190 -13.62 -10.48 2.83
N ASP A 191 -14.25 -11.55 2.35
CA ASP A 191 -14.98 -11.57 1.07
C ASP A 191 -16.13 -10.58 1.05
N ASP A 192 -16.97 -10.63 2.10
CA ASP A 192 -18.10 -9.73 2.24
C ASP A 192 -17.65 -8.28 2.44
N ALA A 193 -16.55 -8.05 3.17
CA ALA A 193 -15.97 -6.73 3.35
C ALA A 193 -15.46 -6.16 2.01
N GLN A 194 -14.76 -6.96 1.22
CA GLN A 194 -14.30 -6.57 -0.11
C GLN A 194 -15.49 -6.30 -1.05
N LEU A 195 -16.52 -7.13 -1.00
CA LEU A 195 -17.72 -6.93 -1.82
C LEU A 195 -18.46 -5.64 -1.43
N ARG A 196 -18.66 -5.37 -0.14
CA ARG A 196 -19.28 -4.12 0.34
C ARG A 196 -18.50 -2.89 -0.11
N ARG A 197 -17.16 -2.94 -0.07
CA ARG A 197 -16.30 -1.87 -0.59
C ARG A 197 -16.55 -1.62 -2.07
N ILE A 198 -16.55 -2.68 -2.88
CA ILE A 198 -16.77 -2.59 -4.33
C ILE A 198 -18.18 -2.05 -4.64
N GLU A 199 -19.20 -2.56 -3.97
CA GLU A 199 -20.56 -2.08 -4.16
C GLU A 199 -20.70 -0.60 -3.79
N SER A 200 -20.06 -0.16 -2.69
CA SER A 200 -20.03 1.25 -2.31
C SER A 200 -19.37 2.14 -3.38
N MET A 201 -18.27 1.68 -3.97
CA MET A 201 -17.60 2.41 -5.07
C MET A 201 -18.48 2.50 -6.32
N LEU A 202 -19.16 1.42 -6.67
CA LEU A 202 -20.08 1.38 -7.82
C LEU A 202 -21.31 2.28 -7.61
N ASP A 203 -21.83 2.33 -6.37
CA ASP A 203 -22.94 3.20 -5.98
C ASP A 203 -22.54 4.67 -6.03
N GLU A 204 -21.37 5.01 -5.54
CA GLU A 204 -20.83 6.39 -5.55
C GLU A 204 -20.63 6.89 -6.98
N ALA A 205 -20.17 6.02 -7.87
CA ALA A 205 -20.01 6.34 -9.28
C ALA A 205 -21.35 6.33 -10.07
N GLY A 206 -22.42 5.80 -9.50
CA GLY A 206 -23.72 5.67 -10.14
C GLY A 206 -23.74 4.68 -11.30
N VAL A 207 -22.90 3.63 -11.25
CA VAL A 207 -22.77 2.65 -12.34
C VAL A 207 -24.09 1.93 -12.62
N GLY A 208 -24.54 1.98 -13.88
CA GLY A 208 -25.77 1.38 -14.35
C GLY A 208 -25.73 0.86 -15.79
N PRO A 209 -26.90 0.47 -16.31
CA PRO A 209 -26.99 -0.09 -17.65
C PRO A 209 -26.56 0.88 -18.75
N GLY A 210 -25.67 0.42 -19.61
CA GLY A 210 -25.17 1.18 -20.76
C GLY A 210 -23.89 1.96 -20.50
N ASP A 211 -23.44 2.07 -19.24
CA ASP A 211 -22.19 2.73 -18.93
C ASP A 211 -20.99 1.95 -19.47
N ARG A 212 -20.00 2.70 -19.92
CA ARG A 212 -18.68 2.17 -20.26
C ARG A 212 -17.74 2.37 -19.08
N VAL A 213 -17.33 1.27 -18.49
CA VAL A 213 -16.47 1.25 -17.29
C VAL A 213 -15.06 0.79 -17.65
N LEU A 214 -14.07 1.43 -17.08
CA LEU A 214 -12.67 0.99 -17.11
C LEU A 214 -12.22 0.61 -15.70
N GLU A 215 -11.70 -0.59 -15.52
CA GLU A 215 -10.90 -0.97 -14.35
C GLU A 215 -9.41 -0.82 -14.70
N LEU A 216 -8.76 0.15 -14.09
CA LEU A 216 -7.38 0.56 -14.37
C LEU A 216 -6.52 0.45 -13.11
N THR A 217 -5.74 -0.46 -12.91
CA THR A 217 -5.53 -1.79 -13.41
C THR A 217 -6.36 -2.77 -12.60
N SER A 218 -6.46 -4.01 -13.05
CA SER A 218 -7.29 -4.99 -12.36
C SER A 218 -6.90 -5.20 -10.89
N SER A 219 -7.92 -5.31 -10.06
CA SER A 219 -7.83 -5.72 -8.65
C SER A 219 -8.43 -7.12 -8.41
N GLY A 220 -8.32 -8.03 -9.41
CA GLY A 220 -8.82 -9.40 -9.31
C GLY A 220 -10.16 -9.69 -9.97
N GLY A 221 -10.78 -8.67 -10.60
CA GLY A 221 -11.95 -8.83 -11.45
C GLY A 221 -13.32 -8.76 -10.76
N THR A 222 -13.38 -8.72 -9.43
CA THR A 222 -14.67 -8.64 -8.72
C THR A 222 -15.42 -7.35 -9.06
N LEU A 223 -14.71 -6.21 -9.14
CA LEU A 223 -15.31 -4.93 -9.54
C LEU A 223 -15.89 -5.03 -10.94
N ALA A 224 -15.14 -5.55 -11.91
CA ALA A 224 -15.61 -5.74 -13.28
C ALA A 224 -16.85 -6.63 -13.36
N ILE A 225 -16.88 -7.72 -12.57
CA ILE A 225 -18.02 -8.64 -12.50
C ILE A 225 -19.25 -7.91 -11.94
N GLN A 226 -19.14 -7.17 -10.87
CA GLN A 226 -20.27 -6.45 -10.27
C GLN A 226 -20.76 -5.31 -11.17
N ALA A 227 -19.86 -4.55 -11.79
CA ALA A 227 -20.23 -3.54 -12.77
C ALA A 227 -20.99 -4.15 -13.96
N ALA A 228 -20.53 -5.27 -14.50
CA ALA A 228 -21.21 -6.00 -15.57
C ALA A 228 -22.60 -6.52 -15.15
N ARG A 229 -22.75 -6.98 -13.91
CA ARG A 229 -24.07 -7.37 -13.34
C ARG A 229 -25.04 -6.21 -13.23
N ARG A 230 -24.54 -4.97 -13.11
CA ARG A 230 -25.35 -3.75 -13.15
C ARG A 230 -25.69 -3.31 -14.58
N GLY A 231 -25.22 -4.03 -15.60
CA GLY A 231 -25.50 -3.77 -17.02
C GLY A 231 -24.49 -2.88 -17.73
N ALA A 232 -23.35 -2.61 -17.11
CA ALA A 232 -22.26 -1.87 -17.74
C ALA A 232 -21.44 -2.76 -18.69
N SER A 233 -20.77 -2.14 -19.66
CA SER A 233 -19.70 -2.76 -20.46
C SER A 233 -18.35 -2.40 -19.85
N VAL A 234 -17.54 -3.39 -19.51
CA VAL A 234 -16.31 -3.20 -18.76
C VAL A 234 -15.08 -3.56 -19.59
N ASP A 235 -14.14 -2.63 -19.69
CA ASP A 235 -12.77 -2.92 -20.10
C ASP A 235 -11.91 -3.01 -18.85
N LEU A 236 -11.14 -4.09 -18.73
CA LEU A 236 -10.25 -4.35 -17.60
C LEU A 236 -8.82 -4.47 -18.14
N LEU A 237 -7.92 -3.64 -17.63
CA LEU A 237 -6.52 -3.63 -18.04
C LEU A 237 -5.64 -4.34 -17.01
N THR A 238 -4.73 -5.17 -17.50
CA THR A 238 -3.67 -5.80 -16.69
C THR A 238 -2.36 -5.82 -17.44
N SER A 239 -1.22 -5.83 -16.76
CA SER A 239 0.10 -6.03 -17.36
C SER A 239 0.61 -7.45 -17.21
N ASP A 240 -0.11 -8.30 -16.49
CA ASP A 240 0.24 -9.69 -16.20
C ASP A 240 -0.64 -10.67 -16.98
N GLU A 241 -0.02 -11.69 -17.60
CA GLU A 241 -0.72 -12.69 -18.42
C GLU A 241 -1.44 -13.74 -17.56
N GLU A 242 -0.78 -14.21 -16.52
CA GLU A 242 -1.35 -15.21 -15.61
C GLU A 242 -2.52 -14.63 -14.84
N HIS A 243 -2.40 -13.38 -14.40
CA HIS A 243 -3.46 -12.61 -13.80
C HIS A 243 -4.66 -12.44 -14.76
N ALA A 244 -4.40 -12.12 -16.04
CA ALA A 244 -5.45 -12.01 -17.05
C ALA A 244 -6.23 -13.32 -17.23
N ASP A 245 -5.53 -14.46 -17.27
CA ASP A 245 -6.15 -15.78 -17.41
C ASP A 245 -7.00 -16.16 -16.20
N THR A 246 -6.53 -15.87 -15.00
CA THR A 246 -7.25 -16.07 -13.74
C THR A 246 -8.54 -15.26 -13.73
N ILE A 247 -8.48 -13.96 -14.06
CA ILE A 247 -9.66 -13.09 -14.13
C ILE A 247 -10.62 -13.57 -15.22
N ALA A 248 -10.12 -13.97 -16.39
CA ALA A 248 -10.96 -14.49 -17.47
C ALA A 248 -11.74 -15.73 -17.05
N ALA A 249 -11.14 -16.61 -16.27
CA ALA A 249 -11.83 -17.77 -15.72
C ALA A 249 -12.94 -17.36 -14.74
N ARG A 250 -12.69 -16.38 -13.86
CA ARG A 250 -13.69 -15.85 -12.92
C ARG A 250 -14.85 -15.19 -13.61
N VAL A 251 -14.58 -14.32 -14.59
CA VAL A 251 -15.58 -13.61 -15.40
C VAL A 251 -16.49 -14.60 -16.14
N ARG A 252 -15.90 -15.67 -16.69
CA ARG A 252 -16.68 -16.75 -17.32
C ARG A 252 -17.56 -17.49 -16.32
N SER A 253 -16.99 -17.85 -15.15
CA SER A 253 -17.75 -18.53 -14.08
C SER A 253 -18.90 -17.69 -13.54
N ALA A 254 -18.72 -16.37 -13.50
CA ALA A 254 -19.76 -15.41 -13.10
C ALA A 254 -20.86 -15.20 -14.17
N GLY A 255 -20.70 -15.75 -15.38
CA GLY A 255 -21.66 -15.62 -16.47
C GLY A 255 -21.70 -14.24 -17.15
N VAL A 256 -20.68 -13.38 -16.94
CA VAL A 256 -20.63 -12.02 -17.48
C VAL A 256 -19.59 -11.82 -18.58
N GLY A 257 -19.07 -12.92 -19.15
CA GLY A 257 -18.00 -12.87 -20.15
C GLY A 257 -18.30 -12.04 -21.41
N GLY A 258 -19.57 -11.84 -21.75
CA GLY A 258 -19.97 -10.99 -22.87
C GLY A 258 -19.91 -9.49 -22.59
N ALA A 259 -19.84 -9.08 -21.32
CA ALA A 259 -19.83 -7.69 -20.89
C ALA A 259 -18.46 -7.22 -20.40
N VAL A 260 -17.49 -8.13 -20.16
CA VAL A 260 -16.17 -7.81 -19.66
C VAL A 260 -15.12 -8.19 -20.70
N ARG A 261 -14.32 -7.21 -21.11
CA ARG A 261 -13.17 -7.40 -21.99
C ARG A 261 -11.89 -7.19 -21.18
N ILE A 262 -11.00 -8.16 -21.20
CA ILE A 262 -9.72 -8.13 -20.52
C ILE A 262 -8.63 -7.85 -21.54
N GLU A 263 -7.82 -6.82 -21.31
CA GLU A 263 -6.78 -6.39 -22.23
C GLU A 263 -5.44 -6.25 -21.53
N LYS A 264 -4.38 -6.73 -22.18
CA LYS A 264 -3.02 -6.60 -21.67
C LYS A 264 -2.41 -5.28 -22.11
N ILE A 265 -1.76 -4.62 -21.17
CA ILE A 265 -0.95 -3.42 -21.39
C ILE A 265 0.51 -3.68 -21.00
N VAL A 266 1.42 -2.89 -21.53
CA VAL A 266 2.82 -2.91 -21.10
C VAL A 266 3.00 -1.89 -19.98
N GLY A 267 3.44 -2.37 -18.82
CA GLY A 267 3.63 -1.55 -17.63
C GLY A 267 2.32 -1.17 -16.94
N SER A 268 2.44 -0.32 -15.94
CA SER A 268 1.39 -0.05 -14.96
C SER A 268 0.40 1.03 -15.38
N ILE A 269 0.76 1.84 -16.38
CA ILE A 269 -0.03 2.99 -16.86
C ILE A 269 -0.08 2.92 -18.38
N PRO A 270 -1.28 2.80 -18.97
CA PRO A 270 -1.40 2.68 -20.43
C PRO A 270 -0.98 3.97 -21.12
N SER A 271 -0.07 3.87 -22.08
CA SER A 271 0.25 4.97 -22.96
C SER A 271 -0.91 5.24 -23.96
N PRO A 272 -1.01 6.43 -24.57
CA PRO A 272 -2.03 6.72 -25.58
C PRO A 272 -2.01 5.79 -26.80
N ARG A 273 -0.85 5.21 -27.09
CA ARG A 273 -0.69 4.25 -28.21
C ARG A 273 -1.20 2.84 -27.87
N GLN A 274 -1.15 2.49 -26.58
CA GLN A 274 -1.61 1.18 -26.12
C GLN A 274 -3.12 1.17 -25.89
N TRP A 275 -3.65 2.27 -25.32
CA TRP A 275 -5.05 2.34 -24.94
C TRP A 275 -5.59 3.78 -25.02
N SER A 276 -6.70 3.95 -25.71
CA SER A 276 -7.30 5.26 -25.97
C SER A 276 -8.83 5.30 -25.86
N GLY A 277 -9.41 4.34 -25.14
CA GLY A 277 -10.86 4.30 -24.88
C GLY A 277 -11.36 5.55 -24.17
N GLN A 278 -12.69 5.81 -24.28
CA GLN A 278 -13.41 6.84 -23.52
C GLN A 278 -14.43 6.15 -22.64
N TYR A 279 -14.49 6.51 -21.36
CA TYR A 279 -15.26 5.83 -20.34
C TYR A 279 -16.11 6.80 -19.55
N ASP A 280 -17.33 6.37 -19.22
CA ASP A 280 -18.22 7.10 -18.32
C ASP A 280 -17.71 7.01 -16.88
N VAL A 281 -17.17 5.84 -16.52
CA VAL A 281 -16.59 5.62 -15.19
C VAL A 281 -15.23 4.92 -15.29
N ILE A 282 -14.28 5.39 -14.51
CA ILE A 282 -12.96 4.75 -14.35
C ILE A 282 -12.75 4.41 -12.88
N PHE A 283 -12.43 3.15 -12.60
CA PHE A 283 -12.05 2.69 -11.28
C PHE A 283 -10.57 2.35 -11.20
N SER A 284 -9.97 2.63 -10.06
CA SER A 284 -8.64 2.13 -9.71
C SER A 284 -8.57 1.85 -8.22
N ILE A 285 -8.18 0.64 -7.87
CA ILE A 285 -8.08 0.18 -6.48
C ILE A 285 -6.63 -0.09 -6.15
N GLU A 286 -6.13 0.60 -5.10
CA GLU A 286 -4.80 0.39 -4.50
C GLU A 286 -3.66 0.34 -5.51
N ARG A 287 -3.75 1.18 -6.54
CA ARG A 287 -2.74 1.25 -7.60
C ARG A 287 -1.78 2.41 -7.40
N MET A 288 -2.28 3.54 -6.93
CA MET A 288 -1.51 4.78 -6.89
C MET A 288 -0.28 4.66 -5.97
N GLU A 289 -0.39 3.96 -4.85
CA GLU A 289 0.70 3.70 -3.91
C GLU A 289 1.80 2.80 -4.47
N THR A 290 1.54 2.05 -5.53
CA THR A 290 2.53 1.15 -6.15
C THR A 290 3.30 1.80 -7.30
N LEU A 291 2.99 3.05 -7.66
CA LEU A 291 3.57 3.77 -8.81
C LEU A 291 4.79 4.63 -8.45
N GLY A 292 5.07 4.78 -7.16
CA GLY A 292 6.04 5.76 -6.67
C GLY A 292 5.59 7.20 -6.93
N ARG A 293 6.25 8.16 -6.29
CA ARG A 293 5.87 9.59 -6.36
C ARG A 293 5.85 10.15 -7.78
N GLY A 294 6.81 9.75 -8.60
CA GLY A 294 6.89 10.19 -10.00
C GLY A 294 5.80 9.62 -10.89
N GLY A 295 5.22 8.47 -10.55
CA GLY A 295 4.17 7.80 -11.32
C GLY A 295 2.79 8.44 -11.17
N ILE A 296 2.49 9.04 -10.03
CA ILE A 296 1.16 9.58 -9.71
C ILE A 296 0.67 10.61 -10.74
N PRO A 297 1.44 11.63 -11.13
CA PRO A 297 0.99 12.59 -12.17
C PRO A 297 0.75 11.93 -13.53
N HIS A 298 1.52 10.91 -13.88
CA HIS A 298 1.33 10.17 -15.14
C HIS A 298 0.04 9.34 -15.11
N PHE A 299 -0.24 8.71 -14.00
CA PHE A 299 -1.44 7.94 -13.76
C PHE A 299 -2.70 8.81 -13.83
N LEU A 300 -2.71 9.93 -13.12
CA LEU A 300 -3.83 10.88 -13.15
C LEU A 300 -4.07 11.46 -14.55
N ARG A 301 -3.00 11.74 -15.31
CA ARG A 301 -3.14 12.16 -16.73
C ARG A 301 -3.71 11.05 -17.61
N ALA A 302 -3.41 9.79 -17.34
CA ALA A 302 -4.01 8.68 -18.07
C ALA A 302 -5.51 8.59 -17.80
N ILE A 303 -5.93 8.76 -16.55
CA ILE A 303 -7.35 8.85 -16.17
C ILE A 303 -8.02 10.02 -16.90
N ASP A 304 -7.48 11.25 -16.77
CA ASP A 304 -8.02 12.46 -17.40
C ASP A 304 -8.22 12.30 -18.92
N ARG A 305 -7.26 11.63 -19.58
CA ARG A 305 -7.32 11.36 -21.02
C ARG A 305 -8.44 10.40 -21.40
N MET A 306 -8.69 9.39 -20.58
CA MET A 306 -9.63 8.31 -20.88
C MET A 306 -11.03 8.55 -20.31
N LEU A 307 -11.19 9.52 -19.45
CA LEU A 307 -12.48 9.87 -18.88
C LEU A 307 -13.30 10.67 -19.91
N ALA A 308 -14.54 10.25 -20.16
CA ALA A 308 -15.47 11.00 -21.00
C ALA A 308 -15.88 12.32 -20.33
N ARG A 309 -16.40 13.25 -21.11
CA ARG A 309 -16.89 14.51 -20.57
C ARG A 309 -18.07 14.28 -19.62
N GLY A 310 -17.93 14.71 -18.39
CA GLY A 310 -18.93 14.47 -17.35
C GLY A 310 -18.81 13.10 -16.68
N GLY A 311 -17.82 12.30 -17.07
CA GLY A 311 -17.54 11.02 -16.44
C GLY A 311 -16.93 11.17 -15.04
N VAL A 312 -16.93 10.08 -14.30
CA VAL A 312 -16.46 9.98 -12.92
C VAL A 312 -15.29 9.02 -12.81
N ALA A 313 -14.27 9.40 -12.06
CA ALA A 313 -13.19 8.48 -11.68
C ALA A 313 -13.23 8.24 -10.16
N VAL A 314 -13.24 6.98 -9.76
CA VAL A 314 -13.16 6.57 -8.36
C VAL A 314 -11.82 5.87 -8.13
N VAL A 315 -10.99 6.50 -7.32
CA VAL A 315 -9.65 6.00 -7.01
C VAL A 315 -9.56 5.72 -5.53
N GLN A 316 -9.36 4.47 -5.18
CA GLN A 316 -9.03 4.06 -3.83
C GLN A 316 -7.51 3.91 -3.71
N SER A 317 -6.92 4.42 -2.64
CA SER A 317 -5.49 4.31 -2.37
C SER A 317 -5.20 4.41 -0.89
N VAL A 318 -4.16 3.74 -0.45
CA VAL A 318 -3.60 3.95 0.89
C VAL A 318 -2.79 5.24 0.87
N VAL A 319 -3.06 6.12 1.81
CA VAL A 319 -2.39 7.42 1.93
C VAL A 319 -1.78 7.61 3.31
N SER A 320 -0.70 8.38 3.40
CA SER A 320 -0.12 8.74 4.69
C SER A 320 -0.91 9.88 5.33
N THR A 321 -1.12 9.78 6.64
CA THR A 321 -1.69 10.84 7.45
C THR A 321 -0.62 11.83 7.90
N LEU A 322 -1.03 13.05 8.25
CA LEU A 322 -0.12 14.07 8.81
C LEU A 322 0.48 13.64 10.15
N THR A 323 -0.16 12.72 10.85
CA THR A 323 0.26 12.21 12.15
C THR A 323 1.19 11.00 12.05
N ALA A 324 1.41 10.46 10.84
CA ALA A 324 2.33 9.34 10.65
C ALA A 324 3.75 9.73 11.07
N ARG A 325 4.32 8.97 11.99
CA ARG A 325 5.71 9.19 12.44
C ARG A 325 6.69 8.87 11.32
N ALA A 326 7.78 9.62 11.24
CA ALA A 326 8.82 9.40 10.23
C ALA A 326 9.37 7.97 10.28
N THR A 327 9.53 7.40 11.47
CA THR A 327 10.01 6.02 11.68
C THR A 327 9.02 5.00 11.14
N ALA A 328 7.70 5.21 11.35
CA ALA A 328 6.66 4.34 10.79
C ALA A 328 6.67 4.38 9.26
N MET A 329 6.90 5.54 8.65
CA MET A 329 7.05 5.66 7.19
C MET A 329 8.30 4.95 6.68
N GLU A 330 9.35 4.86 7.48
CA GLU A 330 10.58 4.12 7.12
C GLU A 330 10.39 2.61 7.18
N SER A 331 9.44 2.10 7.97
CA SER A 331 9.12 0.67 8.00
C SER A 331 8.63 0.14 6.65
N LEU A 332 8.10 1.02 5.79
CA LEU A 332 7.75 0.69 4.40
C LEU A 332 8.93 0.20 3.57
N ASP A 333 10.16 0.48 3.98
CA ASP A 333 11.35 0.02 3.26
C ASP A 333 11.45 -1.51 3.24
N VAL A 334 10.88 -2.18 4.23
CA VAL A 334 10.77 -3.66 4.24
C VAL A 334 9.87 -4.11 3.09
N MET A 335 8.71 -3.48 2.93
CA MET A 335 7.80 -3.77 1.83
C MET A 335 8.42 -3.45 0.48
N ARG A 336 9.17 -2.34 0.37
CA ARG A 336 9.88 -1.95 -0.85
C ARG A 336 10.99 -2.93 -1.21
N ALA A 337 11.71 -3.44 -0.22
CA ALA A 337 12.81 -4.37 -0.44
C ALA A 337 12.34 -5.76 -0.87
N TYR A 338 11.20 -6.22 -0.35
CA TYR A 338 10.81 -7.62 -0.44
C TYR A 338 9.49 -7.89 -1.15
N VAL A 339 8.64 -6.88 -1.33
CA VAL A 339 7.29 -7.05 -1.92
C VAL A 339 7.08 -6.10 -3.10
N TRP A 340 7.05 -4.78 -2.84
CA TRP A 340 6.76 -3.77 -3.86
C TRP A 340 7.82 -2.67 -3.89
N PRO A 341 8.78 -2.72 -4.80
CA PRO A 341 9.87 -1.74 -4.87
C PRO A 341 9.43 -0.29 -4.99
N ALA A 342 8.29 -0.05 -5.64
CA ALA A 342 7.75 1.31 -5.86
C ALA A 342 6.75 1.77 -4.79
N LEU A 343 6.49 0.97 -3.75
CA LEU A 343 5.51 1.29 -2.72
C LEU A 343 5.82 2.63 -2.06
N ASP A 344 4.84 3.55 -2.07
CA ASP A 344 4.89 4.82 -1.39
C ASP A 344 3.47 5.26 -1.01
N TYR A 345 3.26 5.64 0.23
CA TYR A 345 1.96 6.15 0.66
C TYR A 345 1.96 7.68 0.53
N PRO A 346 1.41 8.22 -0.56
CA PRO A 346 1.42 9.66 -0.77
C PRO A 346 0.54 10.36 0.27
N PRO A 347 0.95 11.54 0.79
CA PRO A 347 0.02 12.38 1.52
C PRO A 347 -1.17 12.79 0.63
N VAL A 348 -2.36 12.87 1.20
CA VAL A 348 -3.58 13.34 0.50
C VAL A 348 -3.33 14.65 -0.24
N GLU A 349 -2.61 15.58 0.40
CA GLU A 349 -2.23 16.86 -0.20
C GLU A 349 -1.38 16.70 -1.47
N ALA A 350 -0.47 15.74 -1.51
CA ALA A 350 0.34 15.49 -2.69
C ALA A 350 -0.50 14.97 -3.87
N VAL A 351 -1.45 14.08 -3.59
CA VAL A 351 -2.41 13.60 -4.60
C VAL A 351 -3.25 14.74 -5.14
N ARG A 352 -3.76 15.58 -4.27
CA ARG A 352 -4.55 16.75 -4.62
C ARG A 352 -3.77 17.73 -5.50
N ILE A 353 -2.54 18.06 -5.09
CA ILE A 353 -1.66 18.92 -5.89
C ILE A 353 -1.39 18.30 -7.26
N ALA A 354 -1.10 17.00 -7.32
CA ALA A 354 -0.87 16.31 -8.57
C ALA A 354 -2.10 16.34 -9.48
N THR A 355 -3.30 16.15 -8.95
CA THR A 355 -4.57 16.24 -9.70
C THR A 355 -4.73 17.63 -10.29
N LEU A 356 -4.66 18.68 -9.48
CA LEU A 356 -4.86 20.07 -9.91
C LEU A 356 -3.80 20.57 -10.86
N SER A 357 -2.54 20.15 -10.69
CA SER A 357 -1.42 20.63 -11.51
C SER A 357 -1.21 19.87 -12.81
N SER A 358 -1.69 18.64 -12.90
CA SER A 358 -1.36 17.73 -14.00
C SER A 358 -2.55 17.36 -14.89
N THR A 359 -3.77 17.67 -14.48
CA THR A 359 -5.01 17.23 -15.14
C THR A 359 -6.06 18.33 -15.19
N LYS A 360 -7.15 18.06 -15.90
CA LYS A 360 -8.38 18.86 -15.88
C LYS A 360 -9.44 18.29 -14.94
N LEU A 361 -9.10 17.24 -14.20
CA LEU A 361 -9.99 16.61 -13.24
C LEU A 361 -10.26 17.55 -12.06
N ASN A 362 -11.50 17.53 -11.60
CA ASN A 362 -11.90 18.16 -10.34
C ASN A 362 -11.98 17.09 -9.26
N LEU A 363 -11.30 17.30 -8.15
CA LEU A 363 -11.49 16.48 -6.96
C LEU A 363 -12.77 16.95 -6.26
N CYS A 364 -13.85 16.19 -6.42
CA CYS A 364 -15.18 16.56 -5.95
C CYS A 364 -15.46 16.02 -4.55
N LEU A 365 -14.98 14.82 -4.27
CA LEU A 365 -15.24 14.10 -3.03
C LEU A 365 -13.95 13.41 -2.58
N LEU A 366 -13.70 13.49 -1.29
CA LEU A 366 -12.67 12.71 -0.62
C LEU A 366 -13.28 12.15 0.66
N TYR A 367 -13.24 10.85 0.83
CA TYR A 367 -13.66 10.20 2.07
C TYR A 367 -12.74 9.05 2.43
N THR A 368 -12.70 8.74 3.71
CA THR A 368 -11.94 7.63 4.22
C THR A 368 -12.83 6.41 4.33
N SER A 369 -12.39 5.31 3.76
CA SER A 369 -12.99 4.02 4.06
C SER A 369 -12.31 3.46 5.31
N PRO A 370 -13.04 2.97 6.30
CA PRO A 370 -12.45 2.18 7.35
C PRO A 370 -12.01 0.86 6.72
N SER A 371 -10.74 0.61 6.78
CA SER A 371 -10.15 -0.67 6.40
C SER A 371 -9.82 -1.46 7.66
#